data_4d93f790c7e9b67ef10bb2faab462a0d
#
_entry.id   4d93f790c7e9b67ef10bb2faab462a0d
#
_cell.length_a   1.000
_cell.length_b   1.000
_cell.length_c   1.000
_cell.angle_alpha   90.00
_cell.angle_beta   90.00
_cell.angle_gamma   90.00
#
_symmetry.space_group_name_H-M   'P 1'
#
loop_
_entity.id
_entity.type
_entity.pdbx_description
1 polymer ?
#
loop_
_entity_poly.entity_id
_entity_poly.type
_entity_poly.pdbx_seq_one_letter_code
_entity_poly.pdbx_strand_id
1 'polypeptide(L)'
;GDAGGLITNDKALAKKVKKIANHGQLKKHDHQIEGRNSRMDGLQAAILRAKLPHLNQWTDGRILVSEKYNQSINNLNIIKPKTASAAKHVFHLYVVRTDKRDELKSLLEDKGIGVAIHYPTALPFMPCYAHRNFEFNDYPIAAKYQHQILSIPMFPEMTDEMIKSVAKELNAL
;
A
#
# COMPACT_ATOMS: atom_id res chain seq x y z
N GLY A 1 -14.59 -5.39 -0.50
CA GLY A 1 -14.66 -4.48 0.63
C GLY A 1 -13.40 -4.52 1.47
N ASP A 2 -13.28 -3.57 2.36
CA ASP A 2 -12.16 -3.52 3.29
C ASP A 2 -12.36 -4.49 4.44
N ALA A 3 -11.25 -4.99 4.99
CA ALA A 3 -11.24 -5.82 6.16
C ALA A 3 -9.99 -5.54 7.00
N GLY A 4 -10.07 -5.88 8.29
CA GLY A 4 -8.96 -5.76 9.21
C GLY A 4 -9.00 -6.86 10.26
N GLY A 5 -7.89 -7.02 10.96
CA GLY A 5 -7.79 -7.96 12.06
C GLY A 5 -7.01 -7.35 13.23
N LEU A 6 -7.35 -7.76 14.43
CA LEU A 6 -6.61 -7.43 15.64
C LEU A 6 -6.29 -8.71 16.38
N ILE A 7 -5.03 -8.86 16.76
CA ILE A 7 -4.55 -9.95 17.61
C ILE A 7 -4.00 -9.38 18.90
N THR A 8 -4.29 -10.01 20.03
CA THR A 8 -3.83 -9.57 21.36
C THR A 8 -3.88 -10.70 22.36
N ASN A 9 -2.97 -10.67 23.34
CA ASN A 9 -3.01 -11.54 24.53
C ASN A 9 -3.87 -10.94 25.66
N ASP A 10 -4.28 -9.66 25.54
CA ASP A 10 -5.16 -9.01 26.51
C ASP A 10 -6.62 -9.38 26.22
N LYS A 11 -7.18 -10.23 27.09
CA LYS A 11 -8.58 -10.69 27.00
C LYS A 11 -9.58 -9.55 27.20
N ALA A 12 -9.26 -8.52 28.00
CA ALA A 12 -10.15 -7.40 28.24
C ALA A 12 -10.23 -6.51 26.99
N LEU A 13 -9.07 -6.24 26.36
CA LEU A 13 -8.99 -5.51 25.10
C LEU A 13 -9.74 -6.27 23.98
N ALA A 14 -9.51 -7.57 23.81
CA ALA A 14 -10.20 -8.39 22.80
C ALA A 14 -11.73 -8.30 22.96
N LYS A 15 -12.22 -8.40 24.22
CA LYS A 15 -13.65 -8.28 24.54
C LYS A 15 -14.21 -6.90 24.24
N LYS A 16 -13.46 -5.82 24.53
CA LYS A 16 -13.83 -4.44 24.25
C LYS A 16 -13.94 -4.18 22.75
N VAL A 17 -12.92 -4.60 21.98
CA VAL A 17 -12.91 -4.47 20.52
C VAL A 17 -14.10 -5.21 19.89
N LYS A 18 -14.37 -6.45 20.31
CA LYS A 18 -15.50 -7.24 19.86
C LYS A 18 -16.85 -6.54 20.14
N LYS A 19 -17.01 -5.89 21.31
CA LYS A 19 -18.20 -5.08 21.63
C LYS A 19 -18.33 -3.89 20.68
N ILE A 20 -17.27 -3.08 20.54
CA ILE A 20 -17.29 -1.88 19.70
C ILE A 20 -17.65 -2.25 18.26
N ALA A 21 -17.02 -3.29 17.70
CA ALA A 21 -17.27 -3.75 16.33
C ALA A 21 -18.68 -4.34 16.10
N ASN A 22 -19.41 -4.64 17.17
CA ASN A 22 -20.75 -5.23 17.12
C ASN A 22 -21.78 -4.37 17.88
N HIS A 23 -21.91 -3.12 17.49
CA HIS A 23 -22.91 -2.18 18.06
C HIS A 23 -22.85 -2.01 19.59
N GLY A 24 -21.69 -2.20 20.20
CA GLY A 24 -21.53 -2.07 21.66
C GLY A 24 -21.99 -3.28 22.49
N GLN A 25 -22.30 -4.43 21.85
CA GLN A 25 -22.87 -5.61 22.51
C GLN A 25 -22.04 -6.88 22.29
N LEU A 26 -22.10 -7.79 23.27
CA LEU A 26 -21.67 -9.19 23.11
C LEU A 26 -22.85 -10.15 23.00
N LYS A 27 -23.94 -9.87 23.70
CA LYS A 27 -25.21 -10.57 23.64
C LYS A 27 -26.22 -9.71 22.91
N LYS A 28 -27.05 -10.31 22.08
CA LYS A 28 -28.07 -9.62 21.28
C LYS A 28 -28.96 -8.77 22.21
N HIS A 29 -29.19 -7.50 21.84
CA HIS A 29 -29.97 -6.48 22.57
C HIS A 29 -29.37 -6.01 23.90
N ASP A 30 -28.13 -6.37 24.25
CA ASP A 30 -27.44 -5.90 25.46
C ASP A 30 -26.29 -4.93 25.06
N HIS A 31 -26.67 -3.70 24.71
CA HIS A 31 -25.72 -2.64 24.28
C HIS A 31 -25.13 -1.94 25.52
N GLN A 32 -23.94 -2.31 25.91
CA GLN A 32 -23.26 -1.84 27.12
C GLN A 32 -22.35 -0.63 26.91
N ILE A 33 -21.97 -0.35 25.66
CA ILE A 33 -21.16 0.79 25.24
C ILE A 33 -21.61 1.25 23.85
N GLU A 34 -21.22 2.45 23.45
CA GLU A 34 -21.36 2.89 22.06
C GLU A 34 -20.50 2.02 21.13
N GLY A 35 -21.04 1.70 19.97
CA GLY A 35 -20.33 0.87 18.99
C GLY A 35 -20.87 1.07 17.58
N ARG A 36 -20.26 0.35 16.64
CA ARG A 36 -20.61 0.42 15.21
C ARG A 36 -20.70 -0.98 14.62
N ASN A 37 -21.24 -1.09 13.42
CA ASN A 37 -21.08 -2.31 12.63
C ASN A 37 -19.69 -2.28 11.93
N SER A 38 -18.74 -3.02 12.48
CA SER A 38 -17.40 -3.20 11.90
C SER A 38 -17.04 -4.69 11.91
N ARG A 39 -17.97 -5.50 11.41
CA ARG A 39 -17.83 -6.96 11.29
C ARG A 39 -17.38 -7.29 9.87
N MET A 40 -16.69 -8.43 9.73
CA MET A 40 -16.43 -9.02 8.42
C MET A 40 -17.65 -9.87 8.02
N ASP A 41 -18.18 -9.64 6.82
CA ASP A 41 -19.27 -10.44 6.30
C ASP A 41 -18.82 -11.88 5.98
N GLY A 42 -19.73 -12.85 6.09
CA GLY A 42 -19.44 -14.25 5.82
C GLY A 42 -18.91 -14.51 4.40
N LEU A 43 -19.47 -13.81 3.40
CA LEU A 43 -19.00 -13.88 2.02
C LEU A 43 -17.55 -13.37 1.89
N GLN A 44 -17.24 -12.24 2.52
CA GLN A 44 -15.89 -11.67 2.52
C GLN A 44 -14.89 -12.61 3.22
N ALA A 45 -15.29 -13.19 4.36
CA ALA A 45 -14.48 -14.17 5.08
C ALA A 45 -14.21 -15.43 4.24
N ALA A 46 -15.21 -15.91 3.48
CA ALA A 46 -15.05 -17.06 2.58
C ALA A 46 -14.05 -16.78 1.46
N ILE A 47 -14.12 -15.59 0.84
CA ILE A 47 -13.15 -15.16 -0.20
C ILE A 47 -11.73 -15.08 0.39
N LEU A 48 -11.57 -14.44 1.54
CA LEU A 48 -10.26 -14.33 2.20
C LEU A 48 -9.70 -15.69 2.59
N ARG A 49 -10.55 -16.60 3.09
CA ARG A 49 -10.17 -17.98 3.42
C ARG A 49 -9.68 -18.75 2.20
N ALA A 50 -10.31 -18.59 1.03
CA ALA A 50 -9.88 -19.19 -0.22
C ALA A 50 -8.53 -18.65 -0.70
N LYS A 51 -8.24 -17.36 -0.48
CA LYS A 51 -6.99 -16.68 -0.90
C LYS A 51 -5.82 -16.91 0.05
N LEU A 52 -6.09 -17.07 1.34
CA LEU A 52 -5.06 -17.12 2.40
C LEU A 52 -3.98 -18.21 2.16
N PRO A 53 -4.29 -19.46 1.69
CA PRO A 53 -3.28 -20.48 1.41
C PRO A 53 -2.25 -20.07 0.36
N HIS A 54 -2.59 -19.13 -0.53
CA HIS A 54 -1.74 -18.68 -1.63
C HIS A 54 -0.89 -17.44 -1.28
N LEU A 55 -1.13 -16.81 -0.11
CA LEU A 55 -0.54 -15.52 0.24
C LEU A 55 1.00 -15.54 0.23
N ASN A 56 1.62 -16.59 0.76
CA ASN A 56 3.07 -16.72 0.78
C ASN A 56 3.66 -16.84 -0.63
N GLN A 57 3.05 -17.67 -1.49
CA GLN A 57 3.47 -17.81 -2.89
C GLN A 57 3.38 -16.47 -3.64
N TRP A 58 2.29 -15.73 -3.46
CA TRP A 58 2.15 -14.40 -4.08
C TRP A 58 3.14 -13.38 -3.54
N THR A 59 3.45 -13.44 -2.24
CA THR A 59 4.48 -12.59 -1.63
C THR A 59 5.85 -12.88 -2.23
N ASP A 60 6.23 -14.15 -2.36
CA ASP A 60 7.51 -14.55 -2.94
C ASP A 60 7.59 -14.16 -4.43
N GLY A 61 6.49 -14.28 -5.18
CA GLY A 61 6.39 -13.78 -6.55
C GLY A 61 6.63 -12.27 -6.65
N ARG A 62 6.03 -11.46 -5.76
CA ARG A 62 6.27 -10.00 -5.71
C ARG A 62 7.73 -9.65 -5.35
N ILE A 63 8.34 -10.40 -4.44
CA ILE A 63 9.75 -10.22 -4.10
C ILE A 63 10.63 -10.49 -5.33
N LEU A 64 10.38 -11.57 -6.06
CA LEU A 64 11.10 -11.90 -7.30
C LEU A 64 10.95 -10.79 -8.36
N VAL A 65 9.72 -10.26 -8.56
CA VAL A 65 9.49 -9.12 -9.46
C VAL A 65 10.32 -7.91 -9.03
N SER A 66 10.36 -7.61 -7.72
CA SER A 66 11.12 -6.48 -7.20
C SER A 66 12.63 -6.63 -7.44
N GLU A 67 13.17 -7.83 -7.30
CA GLU A 67 14.58 -8.14 -7.59
C GLU A 67 14.90 -7.90 -9.07
N LYS A 68 14.03 -8.36 -9.98
CA LYS A 68 14.17 -8.12 -11.42
C LYS A 68 14.10 -6.64 -11.78
N TYR A 69 13.19 -5.87 -11.17
CA TYR A 69 13.17 -4.41 -11.32
C TYR A 69 14.46 -3.76 -10.81
N ASN A 70 14.95 -4.17 -9.64
CA ASN A 70 16.21 -3.66 -9.10
C ASN A 70 17.41 -3.89 -10.03
N GLN A 71 17.42 -5.01 -10.77
CA GLN A 71 18.47 -5.35 -11.75
C GLN A 71 18.26 -4.61 -13.08
N SER A 72 17.04 -4.40 -13.53
CA SER A 72 16.72 -3.89 -14.86
C SER A 72 16.64 -2.37 -14.93
N ILE A 73 16.28 -1.69 -13.84
CA ILE A 73 16.21 -0.22 -13.78
C ILE A 73 17.59 0.33 -13.46
N ASN A 74 18.22 0.97 -14.46
CA ASN A 74 19.60 1.48 -14.37
C ASN A 74 19.69 3.00 -14.45
N ASN A 75 18.57 3.72 -14.70
CA ASN A 75 18.54 5.17 -14.74
C ASN A 75 18.80 5.76 -13.34
N LEU A 76 19.85 6.56 -13.20
CA LEU A 76 20.27 7.17 -11.93
C LEU A 76 19.29 8.23 -11.40
N ASN A 77 18.41 8.77 -12.26
CA ASN A 77 17.36 9.70 -11.87
C ASN A 77 16.14 8.97 -11.26
N ILE A 78 16.12 7.64 -11.30
CA ILE A 78 15.07 6.81 -10.70
C ILE A 78 15.57 6.21 -9.39
N ILE A 79 15.03 6.69 -8.28
CA ILE A 79 15.37 6.17 -6.95
C ILE A 79 14.46 4.98 -6.65
N LYS A 80 15.04 3.79 -6.56
CA LYS A 80 14.36 2.54 -6.24
C LYS A 80 14.08 2.42 -4.73
N PRO A 81 13.03 1.67 -4.32
CA PRO A 81 12.79 1.39 -2.90
C PRO A 81 13.93 0.57 -2.30
N LYS A 82 14.26 0.86 -1.03
CA LYS A 82 15.25 0.11 -0.27
C LYS A 82 14.56 -0.68 0.84
N THR A 83 14.92 -1.93 1.01
CA THR A 83 14.47 -2.77 2.14
C THR A 83 15.47 -2.67 3.28
N ALA A 84 15.00 -2.42 4.50
CA ALA A 84 15.85 -2.47 5.69
C ALA A 84 16.35 -3.90 5.93
N SER A 85 17.60 -4.04 6.39
CA SER A 85 18.27 -5.34 6.56
C SER A 85 17.53 -6.32 7.49
N ALA A 86 16.78 -5.80 8.46
CA ALA A 86 16.00 -6.60 9.41
C ALA A 86 14.54 -6.86 8.96
N ALA A 87 14.16 -6.47 7.74
CA ALA A 87 12.78 -6.56 7.26
C ALA A 87 12.65 -7.44 6.01
N LYS A 88 11.57 -8.23 5.92
CA LYS A 88 11.10 -8.85 4.68
C LYS A 88 10.03 -7.93 4.09
N HIS A 89 10.40 -7.16 3.05
CA HIS A 89 9.44 -6.32 2.33
C HIS A 89 8.60 -7.18 1.38
N VAL A 90 7.28 -7.07 1.46
CA VAL A 90 6.35 -7.90 0.67
C VAL A 90 5.93 -7.25 -0.66
N PHE A 91 6.38 -6.03 -0.93
CA PHE A 91 6.13 -5.28 -2.16
C PHE A 91 4.65 -5.28 -2.59
N HIS A 92 3.78 -4.85 -1.67
CA HIS A 92 2.39 -4.55 -2.05
C HIS A 92 2.35 -3.56 -3.23
N LEU A 93 3.20 -2.54 -3.16
CA LEU A 93 3.51 -1.60 -4.25
C LEU A 93 5.03 -1.58 -4.47
N TYR A 94 5.45 -1.31 -5.70
CA TYR A 94 6.83 -0.94 -6.00
C TYR A 94 6.85 0.55 -6.37
N VAL A 95 7.29 1.37 -5.42
CA VAL A 95 7.26 2.83 -5.54
C VAL A 95 8.64 3.35 -5.87
N VAL A 96 8.77 3.94 -7.06
CA VAL A 96 9.97 4.69 -7.45
C VAL A 96 9.81 6.18 -7.13
N ARG A 97 10.93 6.90 -7.07
CA ARG A 97 10.93 8.36 -6.91
C ARG A 97 11.80 9.00 -7.98
N THR A 98 11.32 10.12 -8.52
CA THR A 98 12.06 10.98 -9.45
C THR A 98 11.53 12.40 -9.35
N ASP A 99 12.39 13.39 -9.59
CA ASP A 99 11.97 14.80 -9.69
C ASP A 99 11.11 15.07 -10.95
N LYS A 100 11.16 14.18 -11.94
CA LYS A 100 10.37 14.19 -13.16
C LYS A 100 9.14 13.26 -13.11
N ARG A 101 8.50 13.14 -11.93
CA ARG A 101 7.42 12.19 -11.68
C ARG A 101 6.26 12.31 -12.68
N ASP A 102 5.82 13.53 -12.99
CA ASP A 102 4.66 13.73 -13.86
C ASP A 102 5.01 13.48 -15.34
N GLU A 103 6.24 13.82 -15.75
CA GLU A 103 6.77 13.48 -17.08
C GLU A 103 6.85 11.95 -17.25
N LEU A 104 7.41 11.25 -16.26
CA LEU A 104 7.47 9.80 -16.26
C LEU A 104 6.08 9.15 -16.27
N LYS A 105 5.15 9.68 -15.48
CA LYS A 105 3.78 9.19 -15.45
C LYS A 105 3.13 9.26 -16.82
N SER A 106 3.19 10.40 -17.50
CA SER A 106 2.64 10.59 -18.84
C SER A 106 3.30 9.67 -19.86
N LEU A 107 4.64 9.55 -19.83
CA LEU A 107 5.39 8.66 -20.71
C LEU A 107 4.93 7.19 -20.58
N LEU A 108 4.75 6.70 -19.36
CA LEU A 108 4.31 5.33 -19.12
C LEU A 108 2.85 5.11 -19.55
N GLU A 109 1.96 6.06 -19.25
CA GLU A 109 0.55 6.00 -19.66
C GLU A 109 0.40 6.00 -21.18
N ASP A 110 1.15 6.82 -21.91
CA ASP A 110 1.19 6.86 -23.38
C ASP A 110 1.65 5.53 -24.00
N LYS A 111 2.44 4.74 -23.25
CA LYS A 111 2.87 3.38 -23.62
C LYS A 111 1.90 2.28 -23.16
N GLY A 112 0.74 2.66 -22.61
CA GLY A 112 -0.24 1.71 -22.09
C GLY A 112 0.19 1.01 -20.79
N ILE A 113 1.18 1.57 -20.08
CA ILE A 113 1.65 1.05 -18.78
C ILE A 113 0.87 1.76 -17.67
N GLY A 114 0.01 1.03 -16.98
CA GLY A 114 -0.77 1.57 -15.85
C GLY A 114 0.10 1.90 -14.65
N VAL A 115 0.05 3.15 -14.19
CA VAL A 115 0.78 3.65 -13.02
C VAL A 115 -0.14 4.45 -12.11
N ALA A 116 0.26 4.64 -10.85
CA ALA A 116 -0.54 5.39 -9.89
C ALA A 116 0.35 6.12 -8.87
N ILE A 117 -0.22 7.18 -8.27
CA ILE A 117 0.46 7.93 -7.20
C ILE A 117 -0.19 7.57 -5.87
N HIS A 118 0.56 6.94 -4.94
CA HIS A 118 0.07 6.58 -3.61
C HIS A 118 0.88 7.30 -2.51
N TYR A 119 0.53 8.59 -2.12
CA TYR A 119 -0.64 9.34 -2.61
C TYR A 119 -0.21 10.75 -3.04
N PRO A 120 -1.01 11.49 -3.83
CA PRO A 120 -0.56 12.79 -4.39
C PRO A 120 -0.45 13.90 -3.35
N THR A 121 -1.15 13.77 -2.21
CA THR A 121 -1.08 14.69 -1.09
C THR A 121 -0.76 13.92 0.18
N ALA A 122 0.30 14.32 0.88
CA ALA A 122 0.65 13.72 2.15
C ALA A 122 -0.38 14.08 3.24
N LEU A 123 -0.67 13.13 4.12
CA LEU A 123 -1.75 13.26 5.12
C LEU A 123 -1.74 14.57 5.91
N PRO A 124 -0.58 15.10 6.40
CA PRO A 124 -0.58 16.36 7.15
C PRO A 124 -1.16 17.53 6.36
N PHE A 125 -1.08 17.51 5.03
CA PHE A 125 -1.49 18.60 4.14
C PHE A 125 -2.86 18.40 3.52
N MET A 126 -3.61 17.39 3.96
CA MET A 126 -4.98 17.16 3.53
C MET A 126 -5.93 18.23 4.11
N PRO A 127 -6.94 18.70 3.34
CA PRO A 127 -7.89 19.75 3.82
C PRO A 127 -8.57 19.38 5.14
N CYS A 128 -8.85 18.12 5.41
CA CYS A 128 -9.45 17.66 6.66
C CYS A 128 -8.58 17.90 7.89
N TYR A 129 -7.27 18.12 7.71
CA TYR A 129 -6.31 18.44 8.76
C TYR A 129 -5.89 19.93 8.78
N ALA A 130 -6.51 20.79 7.96
CA ALA A 130 -6.18 22.22 7.92
C ALA A 130 -6.25 22.90 9.29
N HIS A 131 -7.15 22.46 10.16
CA HIS A 131 -7.28 22.96 11.54
C HIS A 131 -6.05 22.70 12.43
N ARG A 132 -5.11 21.86 12.00
CA ARG A 132 -3.85 21.57 12.68
C ARG A 132 -2.73 22.57 12.33
N ASN A 133 -2.91 23.36 11.27
CA ASN A 133 -1.96 24.35 10.77
C ASN A 133 -0.56 23.79 10.50
N PHE A 134 -0.47 22.55 10.01
CA PHE A 134 0.81 21.93 9.61
C PHE A 134 1.39 22.64 8.39
N GLU A 135 2.68 22.96 8.47
CA GLU A 135 3.46 23.51 7.37
C GLU A 135 4.38 22.46 6.73
N PHE A 136 4.88 22.73 5.53
CA PHE A 136 5.78 21.80 4.84
C PHE A 136 7.06 21.51 5.62
N ASN A 137 7.54 22.49 6.39
CA ASN A 137 8.73 22.35 7.24
C ASN A 137 8.52 21.43 8.44
N ASP A 138 7.28 21.19 8.87
CA ASP A 138 6.98 20.22 9.95
C ASP A 138 7.19 18.79 9.49
N TYR A 139 6.97 18.53 8.19
CA TYR A 139 7.10 17.19 7.57
C TYR A 139 7.85 17.27 6.23
N PRO A 140 9.13 17.72 6.22
CA PRO A 140 9.84 18.05 4.98
C PRO A 140 10.03 16.85 4.03
N ILE A 141 10.18 15.64 4.57
CA ILE A 141 10.30 14.41 3.77
C ILE A 141 8.98 14.08 3.09
N ALA A 142 7.86 14.13 3.81
CA ALA A 142 6.55 13.88 3.24
C ALA A 142 6.16 14.96 2.21
N ALA A 143 6.43 16.23 2.52
CA ALA A 143 6.23 17.36 1.62
C ALA A 143 6.99 17.19 0.30
N LYS A 144 8.24 16.74 0.36
CA LYS A 144 9.06 16.48 -0.83
C LYS A 144 8.57 15.26 -1.61
N TYR A 145 8.36 14.14 -0.93
CA TYR A 145 8.13 12.86 -1.59
C TYR A 145 6.75 12.75 -2.26
N GLN A 146 5.72 13.46 -1.79
CA GLN A 146 4.42 13.51 -2.46
C GLN A 146 4.50 13.96 -3.93
N HIS A 147 5.53 14.73 -4.29
CA HIS A 147 5.78 15.21 -5.65
C HIS A 147 6.70 14.28 -6.47
N GLN A 148 7.33 13.28 -5.84
CA GLN A 148 8.33 12.43 -6.48
C GLN A 148 7.88 10.98 -6.68
N ILE A 149 6.95 10.49 -5.84
CA ILE A 149 6.56 9.07 -5.80
C ILE A 149 5.69 8.68 -6.99
N LEU A 150 5.97 7.49 -7.56
CA LEU A 150 5.17 6.84 -8.59
C LEU A 150 5.18 5.33 -8.36
N SER A 151 4.01 4.72 -8.26
CA SER A 151 3.87 3.27 -8.19
C SER A 151 3.80 2.71 -9.60
N ILE A 152 4.73 1.82 -9.92
CA ILE A 152 4.78 1.09 -11.18
C ILE A 152 4.11 -0.28 -11.02
N PRO A 153 3.76 -0.99 -12.12
CA PRO A 153 3.08 -2.29 -12.05
C PRO A 153 3.79 -3.27 -11.12
N MET A 154 3.02 -3.89 -10.22
CA MET A 154 3.54 -4.85 -9.24
C MET A 154 2.47 -5.88 -8.88
N PHE A 155 2.60 -7.09 -9.41
CA PHE A 155 1.77 -8.24 -9.06
C PHE A 155 2.58 -9.54 -9.26
N PRO A 156 2.21 -10.64 -8.57
CA PRO A 156 3.05 -11.84 -8.52
C PRO A 156 3.18 -12.59 -9.86
N GLU A 157 2.25 -12.39 -10.79
CA GLU A 157 2.21 -13.06 -12.10
C GLU A 157 2.91 -12.28 -13.21
N MET A 158 3.65 -11.20 -12.89
CA MET A 158 4.38 -10.44 -13.90
C MET A 158 5.42 -11.29 -14.63
N THR A 159 5.35 -11.27 -15.96
CA THR A 159 6.35 -11.95 -16.80
C THR A 159 7.63 -11.12 -16.98
N ASP A 160 8.70 -11.77 -17.42
CA ASP A 160 9.96 -11.08 -17.71
C ASP A 160 9.81 -10.01 -18.81
N GLU A 161 8.95 -10.25 -19.79
CA GLU A 161 8.66 -9.31 -20.87
C GLU A 161 7.96 -8.05 -20.32
N MET A 162 6.98 -8.22 -19.43
CA MET A 162 6.30 -7.09 -18.76
C MET A 162 7.30 -6.26 -17.96
N ILE A 163 8.15 -6.91 -17.16
CA ILE A 163 9.16 -6.24 -16.34
C ILE A 163 10.17 -5.48 -17.22
N LYS A 164 10.66 -6.10 -18.28
CA LYS A 164 11.58 -5.48 -19.24
C LYS A 164 10.94 -4.31 -19.96
N SER A 165 9.67 -4.41 -20.34
CA SER A 165 8.95 -3.32 -20.98
C SER A 165 8.86 -2.10 -20.08
N VAL A 166 8.45 -2.27 -18.82
CA VAL A 166 8.40 -1.18 -17.84
C VAL A 166 9.79 -0.59 -17.58
N ALA A 167 10.80 -1.43 -17.36
CA ALA A 167 12.17 -0.98 -17.07
C ALA A 167 12.78 -0.21 -18.26
N LYS A 168 12.46 -0.60 -19.49
CA LYS A 168 12.90 0.11 -20.71
C LYS A 168 12.46 1.56 -20.72
N GLU A 169 11.18 1.81 -20.45
CA GLU A 169 10.63 3.17 -20.45
C GLU A 169 11.15 4.01 -19.27
N LEU A 170 11.36 3.39 -18.08
CA LEU A 170 11.99 4.04 -16.94
C LEU A 170 13.47 4.44 -17.24
N ASN A 171 14.17 3.63 -18.01
CA ASN A 171 15.55 3.91 -18.39
C ASN A 171 15.66 4.97 -19.50
N ALA A 172 14.58 5.27 -20.21
CA ALA A 172 14.55 6.26 -21.30
C ALA A 172 14.25 7.69 -20.83
N LEU A 173 13.86 7.90 -19.56
CA LEU A 173 13.58 9.21 -18.97
C LEU A 173 14.87 10.10 -18.94
#